data_dac57c62727f19152ad640e4811974e1
#
_entry.id   dac57c62727f19152ad640e4811974e1
#
_cell.length_a   1.000
_cell.length_b   1.000
_cell.length_c   1.000
_cell.angle_alpha   90.00
_cell.angle_beta   90.00
_cell.angle_gamma   90.00
#
_symmetry.space_group_name_H-M   'P 1'
#
loop_
_entity.id
_entity.type
_entity.pdbx_description
1 polymer ?
#
loop_
_entity_poly.entity_id
_entity_poly.type
_entity_poly.pdbx_seq_one_letter_code
_entity_poly.pdbx_strand_id
1 'polypeptide(L)'
;MFDIVEFVKQQERFFCEALTEPTLTWAKESQFAIQQFQKNAFLADTARANLPSAQNAIINVAAIGITLNPASKLAYLVPRKKAVCLDISYMGLLHLAQVTGAIQWGQCKLVYEKDIYESNGIDCAPTHKYNPFVDRGARIGGYCVVKTSEGDYLTEEMSNREIEVIRACSKAGNNGGSSPWDSFPDEMARKAIVKRASKYWPRRDRLDTAIDYLNTQAGE
;
A
#
# COMPACT_ATOMS: atom_id res chain seq x y z
N MET A 1 5.98 -23.65 -24.41
CA MET A 1 4.97 -23.33 -23.35
C MET A 1 5.57 -22.25 -22.49
N PHE A 2 4.88 -21.14 -22.21
CA PHE A 2 5.38 -20.07 -21.35
C PHE A 2 5.52 -20.59 -19.91
N ASP A 3 6.71 -20.49 -19.35
CA ASP A 3 7.00 -20.85 -17.97
C ASP A 3 7.23 -19.59 -17.14
N ILE A 4 6.32 -19.30 -16.22
CA ILE A 4 6.37 -18.14 -15.35
C ILE A 4 7.60 -18.17 -14.41
N VAL A 5 8.04 -19.37 -14.00
CA VAL A 5 9.20 -19.53 -13.12
C VAL A 5 10.47 -19.12 -13.85
N GLU A 6 10.62 -19.61 -15.08
CA GLU A 6 11.76 -19.26 -15.92
C GLU A 6 11.77 -17.77 -16.27
N PHE A 7 10.58 -17.22 -16.60
CA PHE A 7 10.45 -15.78 -16.84
C PHE A 7 10.92 -14.94 -15.64
N VAL A 8 10.47 -15.29 -14.42
CA VAL A 8 10.91 -14.57 -13.21
C VAL A 8 12.42 -14.66 -13.04
N LYS A 9 13.01 -15.86 -13.17
CA LYS A 9 14.47 -16.04 -13.03
C LYS A 9 15.30 -15.17 -13.98
N GLN A 10 14.81 -14.94 -15.18
CA GLN A 10 15.48 -14.08 -16.18
C GLN A 10 15.52 -12.59 -15.77
N GLN A 11 14.77 -12.19 -14.74
CA GLN A 11 14.77 -10.80 -14.26
C GLN A 11 15.90 -10.49 -13.26
N GLU A 12 16.71 -11.46 -12.85
CA GLU A 12 17.75 -11.32 -11.81
C GLU A 12 18.67 -10.13 -12.05
N ARG A 13 19.22 -10.02 -13.26
CA ARG A 13 20.14 -8.94 -13.60
C ARG A 13 19.50 -7.57 -13.43
N PHE A 14 18.30 -7.37 -13.99
CA PHE A 14 17.59 -6.10 -13.93
C PHE A 14 17.18 -5.73 -12.49
N PHE A 15 16.76 -6.72 -11.71
CA PHE A 15 16.47 -6.55 -10.31
C PHE A 15 17.70 -6.09 -9.51
N CYS A 16 18.83 -6.78 -9.69
CA CYS A 16 20.06 -6.47 -8.97
C CYS A 16 20.64 -5.10 -9.38
N GLU A 17 20.53 -4.70 -10.64
CA GLU A 17 20.95 -3.38 -11.12
C GLU A 17 20.07 -2.24 -10.55
N ALA A 18 18.79 -2.49 -10.28
CA ALA A 18 17.85 -1.53 -9.73
C ALA A 18 17.79 -1.51 -8.19
N LEU A 19 18.53 -2.39 -7.49
CA LEU A 19 18.40 -2.62 -6.07
C LEU A 19 18.85 -1.40 -5.25
N THR A 20 17.94 -0.83 -4.46
CA THR A 20 18.19 0.31 -3.56
C THR A 20 18.26 -0.06 -2.08
N GLU A 21 17.75 -1.25 -1.70
CA GLU A 21 17.69 -1.71 -0.31
C GLU A 21 18.56 -2.95 -0.12
N PRO A 22 19.73 -2.86 0.55
CA PRO A 22 20.68 -3.98 0.68
C PRO A 22 20.14 -5.21 1.41
N THR A 23 19.09 -5.06 2.21
CA THR A 23 18.49 -6.19 2.94
C THR A 23 17.59 -7.06 2.08
N LEU A 24 17.17 -6.57 0.91
CA LEU A 24 16.47 -7.36 -0.09
C LEU A 24 17.46 -8.21 -0.88
N THR A 25 17.10 -9.45 -1.14
CA THR A 25 17.91 -10.34 -1.96
C THR A 25 17.08 -10.96 -3.06
N TRP A 26 17.65 -11.05 -4.27
CA TRP A 26 17.00 -11.72 -5.40
C TRP A 26 16.51 -13.12 -5.04
N ALA A 27 17.35 -13.89 -4.33
CA ALA A 27 17.02 -15.26 -3.93
C ALA A 27 15.71 -15.39 -3.16
N LYS A 28 15.35 -14.38 -2.32
CA LYS A 28 14.10 -14.36 -1.57
C LYS A 28 12.96 -13.76 -2.40
N GLU A 29 13.18 -12.59 -3.00
CA GLU A 29 12.12 -11.86 -3.69
C GLU A 29 11.63 -12.59 -4.94
N SER A 30 12.52 -13.26 -5.68
CA SER A 30 12.13 -14.12 -6.81
C SER A 30 11.19 -15.26 -6.39
N GLN A 31 11.46 -15.89 -5.25
CA GLN A 31 10.57 -16.94 -4.71
C GLN A 31 9.21 -16.38 -4.30
N PHE A 32 9.16 -15.20 -3.68
CA PHE A 32 7.88 -14.55 -3.33
C PHE A 32 7.09 -14.15 -4.58
N ALA A 33 7.75 -13.64 -5.61
CA ALA A 33 7.11 -13.33 -6.89
C ALA A 33 6.54 -14.60 -7.55
N ILE A 34 7.33 -15.67 -7.63
CA ILE A 34 6.89 -16.97 -8.17
C ILE A 34 5.67 -17.49 -7.42
N GLN A 35 5.70 -17.46 -6.08
CA GLN A 35 4.56 -17.90 -5.26
C GLN A 35 3.29 -17.09 -5.54
N GLN A 36 3.39 -15.76 -5.74
CA GLN A 36 2.24 -14.94 -6.06
C GLN A 36 1.64 -15.28 -7.42
N PHE A 37 2.47 -15.50 -8.44
CA PHE A 37 2.01 -15.95 -9.76
C PHE A 37 1.39 -17.35 -9.72
N GLN A 38 1.97 -18.28 -8.97
CA GLN A 38 1.44 -19.65 -8.83
C GLN A 38 0.11 -19.70 -8.08
N LYS A 39 -0.09 -18.82 -7.09
CA LYS A 39 -1.36 -18.75 -6.33
C LYS A 39 -2.50 -18.09 -7.09
N ASN A 40 -2.21 -17.27 -8.11
CA ASN A 40 -3.20 -16.50 -8.84
C ASN A 40 -3.04 -16.71 -10.35
N ALA A 41 -3.84 -17.62 -10.89
CA ALA A 41 -3.83 -17.95 -12.32
C ALA A 41 -4.11 -16.71 -13.20
N PHE A 42 -5.04 -15.84 -12.78
CA PHE A 42 -5.35 -14.62 -13.52
C PHE A 42 -4.17 -13.64 -13.56
N LEU A 43 -3.39 -13.54 -12.47
CA LEU A 43 -2.16 -12.77 -12.45
C LEU A 43 -1.10 -13.36 -13.41
N ALA A 44 -0.95 -14.69 -13.42
CA ALA A 44 -0.01 -15.38 -14.31
C ALA A 44 -0.41 -15.21 -15.79
N ASP A 45 -1.71 -15.29 -16.11
CA ASP A 45 -2.22 -15.06 -17.47
C ASP A 45 -2.04 -13.60 -17.89
N THR A 46 -2.24 -12.65 -16.98
CA THR A 46 -1.96 -11.23 -17.22
C THR A 46 -0.47 -11.02 -17.52
N ALA A 47 0.42 -11.66 -16.76
CA ALA A 47 1.86 -11.60 -17.01
C ALA A 47 2.23 -12.17 -18.39
N ARG A 48 1.64 -13.31 -18.75
CA ARG A 48 1.86 -13.94 -20.08
C ARG A 48 1.41 -13.02 -21.22
N ALA A 49 0.30 -12.33 -21.05
CA ALA A 49 -0.23 -11.40 -22.05
C ALA A 49 0.56 -10.08 -22.14
N ASN A 50 1.25 -9.68 -21.07
CA ASN A 50 1.99 -8.42 -21.00
C ASN A 50 3.28 -8.57 -20.17
N LEU A 51 4.27 -9.25 -20.76
CA LEU A 51 5.57 -9.52 -20.14
C LEU A 51 6.29 -8.24 -19.68
N PRO A 52 6.32 -7.14 -20.46
CA PRO A 52 6.96 -5.92 -20.00
C PRO A 52 6.37 -5.37 -18.69
N SER A 53 5.06 -5.48 -18.49
CA SER A 53 4.45 -5.02 -17.23
C SER A 53 4.88 -5.87 -16.04
N ALA A 54 4.98 -7.19 -16.22
CA ALA A 54 5.44 -8.10 -15.18
C ALA A 54 6.92 -7.87 -14.84
N GLN A 55 7.77 -7.64 -15.84
CA GLN A 55 9.17 -7.26 -15.66
C GLN A 55 9.28 -5.96 -14.88
N ASN A 56 8.57 -4.89 -15.29
CA ASN A 56 8.59 -3.61 -14.61
C ASN A 56 8.12 -3.72 -13.15
N ALA A 57 7.06 -4.49 -12.89
CA ALA A 57 6.57 -4.69 -11.53
C ALA A 57 7.62 -5.37 -10.62
N ILE A 58 8.37 -6.34 -11.14
CA ILE A 58 9.46 -7.01 -10.41
C ILE A 58 10.64 -6.07 -10.19
N ILE A 59 11.03 -5.29 -11.20
CA ILE A 59 12.12 -4.31 -11.08
C ILE A 59 11.76 -3.21 -10.06
N ASN A 60 10.51 -2.76 -10.03
CA ASN A 60 10.04 -1.76 -9.07
C ASN A 60 10.10 -2.24 -7.61
N VAL A 61 10.01 -3.54 -7.35
CA VAL A 61 10.30 -4.10 -6.01
C VAL A 61 11.70 -3.71 -5.55
N ALA A 62 12.69 -3.86 -6.43
CA ALA A 62 14.09 -3.50 -6.14
C ALA A 62 14.30 -1.98 -6.07
N ALA A 63 13.77 -1.23 -7.04
CA ALA A 63 13.94 0.21 -7.14
C ALA A 63 13.31 0.97 -5.97
N ILE A 64 12.14 0.55 -5.52
CA ILE A 64 11.47 1.10 -4.33
C ILE A 64 12.09 0.53 -3.05
N GLY A 65 12.67 -0.66 -3.12
CA GLY A 65 13.25 -1.34 -1.97
C GLY A 65 12.19 -1.86 -0.99
N ILE A 66 11.13 -2.51 -1.51
CA ILE A 66 10.04 -3.07 -0.71
C ILE A 66 9.88 -4.57 -0.97
N THR A 67 9.66 -5.36 0.08
CA THR A 67 9.58 -6.82 -0.05
C THR A 67 8.19 -7.31 -0.48
N LEU A 68 8.17 -8.36 -1.29
CA LEU A 68 6.97 -9.14 -1.60
C LEU A 68 6.66 -10.24 -0.56
N ASN A 69 7.41 -10.29 0.55
CA ASN A 69 7.20 -11.27 1.61
C ASN A 69 5.75 -11.22 2.13
N PRO A 70 4.97 -12.29 1.98
CA PRO A 70 3.56 -12.30 2.38
C PRO A 70 3.36 -12.13 3.90
N ALA A 71 4.36 -12.50 4.72
CA ALA A 71 4.32 -12.29 6.16
C ALA A 71 4.41 -10.82 6.55
N SER A 72 5.12 -10.01 5.75
CA SER A 72 5.27 -8.56 5.99
C SER A 72 4.08 -7.75 5.51
N LYS A 73 3.32 -8.24 4.53
CA LYS A 73 2.13 -7.59 3.93
C LYS A 73 2.39 -6.17 3.41
N LEU A 74 3.61 -5.90 2.94
CA LEU A 74 4.00 -4.55 2.50
C LEU A 74 3.65 -4.28 1.04
N ALA A 75 3.82 -5.26 0.15
CA ALA A 75 3.54 -5.12 -1.27
C ALA A 75 3.09 -6.44 -1.91
N TYR A 76 2.39 -6.34 -3.03
CA TYR A 76 1.83 -7.45 -3.78
C TYR A 76 1.94 -7.20 -5.28
N LEU A 77 2.05 -8.28 -6.07
CA LEU A 77 1.83 -8.22 -7.51
C LEU A 77 0.34 -8.43 -7.78
N VAL A 78 -0.28 -7.50 -8.49
CA VAL A 78 -1.72 -7.55 -8.77
C VAL A 78 -2.02 -7.30 -10.25
N PRO A 79 -3.03 -7.94 -10.83
CA PRO A 79 -3.47 -7.65 -12.19
C PRO A 79 -4.37 -6.40 -12.19
N ARG A 80 -4.00 -5.37 -12.98
CA ARG A 80 -4.82 -4.17 -13.19
C ARG A 80 -4.77 -3.73 -14.66
N LYS A 81 -5.89 -3.40 -15.27
CA LYS A 81 -5.97 -2.88 -16.65
C LYS A 81 -5.14 -3.69 -17.65
N LYS A 82 -5.18 -5.03 -17.59
CA LYS A 82 -4.40 -5.95 -18.43
C LYS A 82 -2.87 -5.84 -18.25
N ALA A 83 -2.41 -5.36 -17.11
CA ALA A 83 -1.01 -5.27 -16.75
C ALA A 83 -0.77 -5.86 -15.36
N VAL A 84 0.43 -6.34 -15.10
CA VAL A 84 0.91 -6.66 -13.75
C VAL A 84 1.42 -5.38 -13.12
N CYS A 85 0.92 -5.05 -11.94
CA CYS A 85 1.33 -3.88 -11.17
C CYS A 85 1.84 -4.30 -9.79
N LEU A 86 2.81 -3.55 -9.26
CA LEU A 86 3.20 -3.63 -7.86
C LEU A 86 2.20 -2.80 -7.04
N ASP A 87 1.43 -3.43 -6.16
CA ASP A 87 0.52 -2.74 -5.23
C ASP A 87 1.18 -2.62 -3.86
N ILE A 88 1.47 -1.39 -3.46
CA ILE A 88 2.07 -1.09 -2.15
C ILE A 88 0.93 -0.89 -1.16
N SER A 89 0.91 -1.67 -0.09
CA SER A 89 -0.10 -1.55 0.95
C SER A 89 0.10 -0.26 1.77
N TYR A 90 -0.92 0.15 2.54
CA TYR A 90 -0.77 1.28 3.45
C TYR A 90 0.30 1.03 4.53
N MET A 91 0.48 -0.23 4.95
CA MET A 91 1.57 -0.62 5.84
C MET A 91 2.93 -0.51 5.14
N GLY A 92 2.99 -0.81 3.83
CA GLY A 92 4.18 -0.62 3.01
C GLY A 92 4.58 0.85 2.91
N LEU A 93 3.62 1.77 2.74
CA LEU A 93 3.89 3.21 2.75
C LEU A 93 4.45 3.69 4.10
N LEU A 94 3.81 3.29 5.21
CA LEU A 94 4.31 3.60 6.56
C LEU A 94 5.71 3.03 6.79
N HIS A 95 5.94 1.78 6.38
CA HIS A 95 7.26 1.14 6.47
C HIS A 95 8.32 1.91 5.68
N LEU A 96 8.06 2.24 4.42
CA LEU A 96 8.99 3.03 3.60
C LEU A 96 9.28 4.38 4.23
N ALA A 97 8.25 5.08 4.73
CA ALA A 97 8.43 6.36 5.41
C ALA A 97 9.33 6.25 6.66
N GLN A 98 9.22 5.15 7.41
CA GLN A 98 10.06 4.88 8.58
C GLN A 98 11.51 4.55 8.20
N VAL A 99 11.71 3.57 7.30
CA VAL A 99 13.06 3.11 6.95
C VAL A 99 13.85 4.14 6.15
N THR A 100 13.18 5.06 5.46
CA THR A 100 13.83 6.20 4.78
C THR A 100 14.06 7.38 5.69
N GLY A 101 13.61 7.34 6.95
CA GLY A 101 13.76 8.42 7.91
C GLY A 101 12.86 9.63 7.65
N ALA A 102 11.80 9.49 6.86
CA ALA A 102 10.80 10.52 6.70
C ALA A 102 9.97 10.70 7.99
N ILE A 103 9.64 9.59 8.64
CA ILE A 103 8.90 9.58 9.90
C ILE A 103 9.58 8.67 10.93
N GLN A 104 9.42 8.98 12.20
CA GLN A 104 9.83 8.09 13.30
C GLN A 104 8.83 6.95 13.47
N TRP A 105 7.55 7.26 13.43
CA TRP A 105 6.43 6.31 13.47
C TRP A 105 5.16 6.92 12.86
N GLY A 106 4.20 6.07 12.54
CA GLY A 106 2.89 6.49 12.07
C GLY A 106 1.82 5.46 12.40
N GLN A 107 0.59 5.93 12.58
CA GLN A 107 -0.55 5.09 12.86
C GLN A 107 -1.82 5.64 12.21
N CYS A 108 -2.64 4.73 11.66
CA CYS A 108 -3.98 5.06 11.17
C CYS A 108 -5.04 4.42 12.08
N LYS A 109 -6.01 5.22 12.51
CA LYS A 109 -7.14 4.80 13.35
C LYS A 109 -8.46 5.22 12.72
N LEU A 110 -9.48 4.38 12.91
CA LEU A 110 -10.86 4.68 12.53
C LEU A 110 -11.61 5.19 13.75
N VAL A 111 -12.47 6.17 13.53
CA VAL A 111 -13.30 6.83 14.55
C VAL A 111 -14.74 6.42 14.33
N TYR A 112 -15.41 6.08 15.41
CA TYR A 112 -16.80 5.61 15.44
C TYR A 112 -17.67 6.53 16.28
N GLU A 113 -18.99 6.43 16.13
CA GLU A 113 -19.98 7.35 16.72
C GLU A 113 -19.87 7.53 18.24
N LYS A 114 -19.52 6.46 18.96
CA LYS A 114 -19.46 6.48 20.44
C LYS A 114 -18.05 6.76 20.97
N ASP A 115 -17.09 7.02 20.07
CA ASP A 115 -15.74 7.40 20.48
C ASP A 115 -15.71 8.86 20.95
N ILE A 116 -14.83 9.15 21.89
CA ILE A 116 -14.47 10.53 22.23
C ILE A 116 -13.29 10.90 21.32
N TYR A 117 -13.56 11.77 20.36
CA TYR A 117 -12.57 12.23 19.40
C TYR A 117 -12.53 13.77 19.39
N GLU A 118 -11.32 14.31 19.49
CA GLU A 118 -11.04 15.74 19.43
C GLU A 118 -9.84 15.99 18.53
N SER A 119 -10.04 16.80 17.50
CA SER A 119 -8.96 17.27 16.63
C SER A 119 -8.21 18.40 17.33
N ASN A 120 -6.88 18.26 17.40
CA ASN A 120 -6.00 19.26 18.02
C ASN A 120 -5.23 20.08 16.97
N GLY A 121 -5.64 20.02 15.70
CA GLY A 121 -4.96 20.66 14.58
C GLY A 121 -4.05 19.69 13.82
N ILE A 122 -3.51 20.19 12.70
CA ILE A 122 -2.72 19.36 11.76
C ILE A 122 -1.34 19.00 12.28
N ASP A 123 -0.80 19.76 13.20
CA ASP A 123 0.55 19.68 13.78
C ASP A 123 0.56 19.04 15.18
N CYS A 124 -0.58 18.51 15.62
CA CYS A 124 -0.73 17.84 16.89
C CYS A 124 -1.37 16.46 16.73
N ALA A 125 -1.05 15.55 17.65
CA ALA A 125 -1.76 14.28 17.72
C ALA A 125 -3.19 14.52 18.25
N PRO A 126 -4.25 13.91 17.64
CA PRO A 126 -5.60 14.04 18.14
C PRO A 126 -5.79 13.31 19.47
N THR A 127 -6.74 13.76 20.25
CA THR A 127 -7.23 13.02 21.41
C THR A 127 -8.26 12.00 20.96
N HIS A 128 -7.98 10.71 21.17
CA HIS A 128 -8.89 9.63 20.78
C HIS A 128 -9.01 8.61 21.91
N LYS A 129 -10.18 8.53 22.52
CA LYS A 129 -10.48 7.62 23.63
C LYS A 129 -11.70 6.76 23.29
N TYR A 130 -11.63 5.48 23.51
CA TYR A 130 -12.73 4.53 23.29
C TYR A 130 -12.53 3.27 24.13
N ASN A 131 -13.61 2.55 24.38
CA ASN A 131 -13.55 1.22 24.94
C ASN A 131 -13.59 0.19 23.80
N PRO A 132 -12.51 -0.62 23.58
CA PRO A 132 -12.46 -1.58 22.48
C PRO A 132 -13.39 -2.79 22.68
N PHE A 133 -13.96 -2.97 23.87
CA PHE A 133 -14.77 -4.14 24.23
C PHE A 133 -16.28 -3.89 24.17
N VAL A 134 -16.70 -2.72 23.74
CA VAL A 134 -18.13 -2.38 23.57
C VAL A 134 -18.42 -2.04 22.10
N ASP A 135 -19.69 -2.10 21.73
CA ASP A 135 -20.12 -1.60 20.43
C ASP A 135 -19.85 -0.10 20.32
N ARG A 136 -19.07 0.30 19.32
CA ARG A 136 -18.66 1.68 19.06
C ARG A 136 -19.58 2.44 18.09
N GLY A 137 -20.62 1.78 17.57
CA GLY A 137 -21.52 2.35 16.58
C GLY A 137 -20.95 2.35 15.15
N ALA A 138 -21.54 3.16 14.26
CA ALA A 138 -21.09 3.27 12.88
C ALA A 138 -19.78 4.06 12.77
N ARG A 139 -18.97 3.73 11.73
CA ARG A 139 -17.75 4.49 11.42
C ARG A 139 -18.14 5.90 10.95
N ILE A 140 -17.59 6.93 11.57
CA ILE A 140 -17.79 8.33 11.17
C ILE A 140 -16.61 8.91 10.40
N GLY A 141 -15.44 8.26 10.45
CA GLY A 141 -14.25 8.66 9.73
C GLY A 141 -12.99 7.96 10.23
N GLY A 142 -11.86 8.61 10.09
CA GLY A 142 -10.59 8.13 10.61
C GLY A 142 -9.48 9.14 10.37
N TYR A 143 -8.31 8.85 10.89
CA TYR A 143 -7.14 9.72 10.76
C TYR A 143 -5.86 8.91 10.65
N CYS A 144 -4.85 9.54 10.06
CA CYS A 144 -3.47 9.08 10.10
C CYS A 144 -2.63 10.13 10.80
N VAL A 145 -1.94 9.74 11.86
CA VAL A 145 -0.97 10.59 12.56
C VAL A 145 0.41 10.00 12.38
N VAL A 146 1.38 10.84 12.03
CA VAL A 146 2.79 10.48 11.95
C VAL A 146 3.61 11.46 12.76
N LYS A 147 4.75 11.01 13.29
CA LYS A 147 5.77 11.86 13.89
C LYS A 147 6.95 11.91 12.95
N THR A 148 7.32 13.10 12.52
CA THR A 148 8.47 13.31 11.61
C THR A 148 9.80 13.01 12.30
N SER A 149 10.88 12.88 11.53
CA SER A 149 12.24 12.74 12.07
C SER A 149 12.66 13.95 12.92
N GLU A 150 12.09 15.12 12.67
CA GLU A 150 12.34 16.37 13.40
C GLU A 150 11.53 16.49 14.70
N GLY A 151 10.55 15.58 14.86
CA GLY A 151 9.75 15.50 16.09
C GLY A 151 8.36 16.12 15.97
N ASP A 152 8.03 16.72 14.83
CA ASP A 152 6.72 17.31 14.57
C ASP A 152 5.66 16.25 14.30
N TYR A 153 4.41 16.55 14.61
CA TYR A 153 3.28 15.72 14.23
C TYR A 153 2.67 16.23 12.93
N LEU A 154 2.23 15.28 12.09
CA LEU A 154 1.38 15.55 10.94
C LEU A 154 0.15 14.67 11.05
N THR A 155 -1.02 15.30 11.14
CA THR A 155 -2.30 14.59 11.25
C THR A 155 -3.15 14.86 10.02
N GLU A 156 -3.60 13.80 9.37
CA GLU A 156 -4.55 13.84 8.26
C GLU A 156 -5.83 13.15 8.67
N GLU A 157 -6.94 13.87 8.62
CA GLU A 157 -8.27 13.41 8.97
C GLU A 157 -9.14 13.22 7.73
N MET A 158 -9.98 12.20 7.73
CA MET A 158 -10.89 11.90 6.63
C MET A 158 -12.24 11.49 7.19
N SER A 159 -13.29 12.20 6.79
CA SER A 159 -14.68 11.85 7.14
C SER A 159 -15.13 10.57 6.43
N ASN A 160 -16.12 9.87 6.98
CA ASN A 160 -16.69 8.71 6.32
C ASN A 160 -17.30 9.06 4.95
N ARG A 161 -17.84 10.27 4.79
CA ARG A 161 -18.34 10.75 3.49
C ARG A 161 -17.25 10.77 2.41
N GLU A 162 -16.06 11.27 2.73
CA GLU A 162 -14.92 11.29 1.80
C GLU A 162 -14.44 9.88 1.47
N ILE A 163 -14.42 8.99 2.48
CA ILE A 163 -14.06 7.57 2.28
C ILE A 163 -15.04 6.89 1.31
N GLU A 164 -16.34 7.13 1.48
CA GLU A 164 -17.36 6.55 0.60
C GLU A 164 -17.31 7.13 -0.83
N VAL A 165 -16.90 8.38 -1.02
CA VAL A 165 -16.62 8.94 -2.36
C VAL A 165 -15.47 8.17 -3.04
N ILE A 166 -14.38 7.88 -2.32
CA ILE A 166 -13.26 7.09 -2.85
C ILE A 166 -13.74 5.66 -3.19
N ARG A 167 -14.54 5.05 -2.32
CA ARG A 167 -15.15 3.74 -2.57
C ARG A 167 -15.99 3.74 -3.85
N ALA A 168 -16.83 4.75 -4.04
CA ALA A 168 -17.67 4.87 -5.24
C ALA A 168 -16.87 5.04 -6.53
N CYS A 169 -15.71 5.71 -6.47
CA CYS A 169 -14.78 5.83 -7.60
C CYS A 169 -14.01 4.53 -7.90
N SER A 170 -13.97 3.60 -6.96
CA SER A 170 -13.28 2.32 -7.15
C SER A 170 -14.01 1.45 -8.15
N LYS A 171 -13.39 1.15 -9.29
CA LYS A 171 -13.97 0.31 -10.35
C LYS A 171 -14.17 -1.15 -9.95
N ALA A 172 -13.59 -1.59 -8.84
CA ALA A 172 -13.72 -2.96 -8.35
C ALA A 172 -15.14 -3.29 -7.87
N GLY A 173 -15.96 -2.29 -7.49
CA GLY A 173 -17.35 -2.49 -7.08
C GLY A 173 -18.35 -2.70 -8.23
N ASN A 174 -17.95 -2.42 -9.50
CA ASN A 174 -18.89 -2.39 -10.63
C ASN A 174 -18.93 -3.69 -11.46
N ASN A 175 -18.11 -4.71 -11.14
CA ASN A 175 -17.98 -5.91 -11.98
C ASN A 175 -18.68 -7.16 -11.42
N GLY A 176 -19.62 -7.03 -10.48
CA GLY A 176 -20.39 -8.16 -9.94
C GLY A 176 -19.60 -9.18 -9.10
N GLY A 177 -18.32 -8.91 -8.85
CA GLY A 177 -17.46 -9.71 -7.97
C GLY A 177 -17.33 -9.06 -6.59
N SER A 178 -16.98 -9.85 -5.57
CA SER A 178 -16.68 -9.34 -4.22
C SER A 178 -15.52 -8.35 -4.27
N SER A 179 -15.81 -7.10 -3.93
CA SER A 179 -14.81 -6.04 -3.83
C SER A 179 -14.05 -6.11 -2.50
N PRO A 180 -12.75 -5.77 -2.45
CA PRO A 180 -12.06 -5.58 -1.17
C PRO A 180 -12.76 -4.57 -0.24
N TRP A 181 -13.49 -3.60 -0.78
CA TRP A 181 -14.32 -2.67 -0.01
C TRP A 181 -15.49 -3.35 0.70
N ASP A 182 -16.00 -4.47 0.16
CA ASP A 182 -17.09 -5.23 0.76
C ASP A 182 -16.57 -6.27 1.75
N SER A 183 -15.42 -6.88 1.44
CA SER A 183 -14.82 -7.91 2.28
C SER A 183 -14.03 -7.34 3.47
N PHE A 184 -13.37 -6.18 3.27
CA PHE A 184 -12.47 -5.55 4.26
C PHE A 184 -12.65 -4.03 4.29
N PRO A 185 -13.85 -3.51 4.59
CA PRO A 185 -14.16 -2.08 4.47
C PRO A 185 -13.25 -1.19 5.33
N ASP A 186 -12.89 -1.65 6.52
CA ASP A 186 -12.03 -0.90 7.44
C ASP A 186 -10.57 -0.83 6.97
N GLU A 187 -10.05 -1.91 6.37
CA GLU A 187 -8.70 -1.90 5.81
C GLU A 187 -8.62 -1.00 4.57
N MET A 188 -9.67 -1.00 3.75
CA MET A 188 -9.75 -0.10 2.61
C MET A 188 -9.88 1.37 3.02
N ALA A 189 -10.62 1.64 4.09
CA ALA A 189 -10.68 2.98 4.68
C ALA A 189 -9.29 3.44 5.18
N ARG A 190 -8.57 2.58 5.92
CA ARG A 190 -7.18 2.87 6.34
C ARG A 190 -6.26 3.12 5.15
N LYS A 191 -6.37 2.31 4.09
CA LYS A 191 -5.60 2.51 2.86
C LYS A 191 -5.85 3.89 2.26
N ALA A 192 -7.11 4.32 2.15
CA ALA A 192 -7.47 5.63 1.62
C ALA A 192 -6.90 6.77 2.45
N ILE A 193 -7.03 6.70 3.79
CA ILE A 193 -6.54 7.72 4.72
C ILE A 193 -5.01 7.83 4.65
N VAL A 194 -4.29 6.70 4.75
CA VAL A 194 -2.81 6.70 4.72
C VAL A 194 -2.28 7.17 3.37
N LYS A 195 -2.92 6.76 2.27
CA LYS A 195 -2.53 7.22 0.93
C LYS A 195 -2.71 8.74 0.79
N ARG A 196 -3.76 9.34 1.38
CA ARG A 196 -3.94 10.79 1.42
C ARG A 196 -2.87 11.45 2.28
N ALA A 197 -2.65 10.96 3.49
CA ALA A 197 -1.66 11.46 4.43
C ALA A 197 -0.23 11.45 3.85
N SER A 198 0.13 10.38 3.14
CA SER A 198 1.49 10.19 2.61
C SER A 198 1.93 11.30 1.63
N LYS A 199 0.98 12.04 1.05
CA LYS A 199 1.27 13.17 0.15
C LYS A 199 1.91 14.37 0.86
N TYR A 200 1.72 14.46 2.17
CA TYR A 200 2.23 15.55 3.00
C TYR A 200 3.43 15.18 3.85
N TRP A 201 3.88 13.90 3.81
CA TRP A 201 5.04 13.47 4.56
C TRP A 201 6.34 14.05 4.00
N PRO A 202 7.39 14.20 4.84
CA PRO A 202 8.69 14.66 4.36
C PRO A 202 9.21 13.79 3.23
N ARG A 203 9.72 14.44 2.19
CA ARG A 203 10.17 13.76 0.96
C ARG A 203 11.48 12.98 1.20
N ARG A 204 11.54 11.78 0.63
CA ARG A 204 12.70 10.90 0.61
C ARG A 204 12.66 10.06 -0.67
N ASP A 205 13.78 9.88 -1.35
CA ASP A 205 13.86 9.30 -2.70
C ASP A 205 13.04 8.03 -2.92
N ARG A 206 13.22 7.03 -2.06
CA ARG A 206 12.48 5.75 -2.17
C ARG A 206 10.98 5.90 -1.87
N LEU A 207 10.64 6.74 -0.91
CA LEU A 207 9.24 7.04 -0.59
C LEU A 207 8.58 7.82 -1.72
N ASP A 208 9.29 8.79 -2.30
CA ASP A 208 8.80 9.58 -3.43
C ASP A 208 8.59 8.71 -4.66
N THR A 209 9.52 7.81 -4.96
CA THR A 209 9.38 6.82 -6.04
C THR A 209 8.15 5.92 -5.83
N ALA A 210 7.91 5.47 -4.59
CA ALA A 210 6.73 4.67 -4.27
C ALA A 210 5.42 5.44 -4.44
N ILE A 211 5.37 6.69 -3.97
CA ILE A 211 4.19 7.56 -4.09
C ILE A 211 3.92 7.89 -5.55
N ASP A 212 4.93 8.26 -6.33
CA ASP A 212 4.80 8.52 -7.77
C ASP A 212 4.30 7.29 -8.52
N TYR A 213 4.89 6.13 -8.23
CA TYR A 213 4.46 4.87 -8.81
C TYR A 213 2.98 4.57 -8.55
N LEU A 214 2.51 4.73 -7.30
CA LEU A 214 1.10 4.55 -6.94
C LEU A 214 0.17 5.52 -7.66
N ASN A 215 0.60 6.75 -7.86
CA ASN A 215 -0.22 7.77 -8.50
C ASN A 215 -0.28 7.61 -10.04
N THR A 216 0.79 7.12 -10.66
CA THR A 216 0.92 7.09 -12.13
C THR A 216 0.63 5.71 -12.72
N GLN A 217 1.15 4.65 -12.14
CA GLN A 217 1.10 3.30 -12.71
C GLN A 217 0.07 2.38 -12.06
N ALA A 218 -0.18 2.53 -10.77
CA ALA A 218 -1.20 1.74 -10.09
C ALA A 218 -2.64 2.13 -10.48
N GLY A 219 -2.82 3.25 -11.16
CA GLY A 219 -4.09 3.63 -11.81
C GLY A 219 -5.22 3.94 -10.83
N GLU A 220 -4.89 4.46 -9.65
CA GLU A 220 -5.84 4.97 -8.66
C GLU A 220 -6.05 6.47 -8.77
#